data_3adb056eda404055ac43f724c55acfc5
#
_entry.id   3adb056eda404055ac43f724c55acfc5
#
_cell.length_a   1.000
_cell.length_b   1.000
_cell.length_c   1.000
_cell.angle_alpha   90.00
_cell.angle_beta   90.00
_cell.angle_gamma   90.00
#
_symmetry.space_group_name_H-M   'P 1'
#
loop_
_entity.id
_entity.type
_entity.pdbx_description
1 polymer ?
#
loop_
_entity_poly.entity_id
_entity_poly.type
_entity_poly.pdbx_seq_one_letter_code
_entity_poly.pdbx_strand_id
1 'polypeptide(L)'
;MITLTTDFGNSHYVAQMKASILNINPEAKILDITHEIPPHDVVSGAYVLYTTLPFFRSNVHVCVVDPGVGGKRKGVVIDCGSFLVGPDNGLMVDVGK
;
A
#
# COMPACT_ATOMS: atom_id res chain seq x y z
N MET A 1 -0.33 -6.01 -12.22
CA MET A 1 0.50 -6.27 -11.02
C MET A 1 0.01 -5.43 -9.87
N ILE A 2 -0.01 -5.99 -8.69
CA ILE A 2 -0.38 -5.30 -7.46
C ILE A 2 0.87 -5.22 -6.58
N THR A 3 1.24 -4.01 -6.16
CA THR A 3 2.36 -3.84 -5.23
C THR A 3 1.84 -3.63 -3.81
N LEU A 4 2.62 -4.09 -2.83
CA LEU A 4 2.29 -3.95 -1.42
C LEU A 4 3.39 -3.16 -0.71
N THR A 5 3.00 -2.15 0.04
CA THR A 5 3.88 -1.37 0.92
C THR A 5 3.20 -1.22 2.25
N THR A 6 3.81 -1.72 3.32
CA THR A 6 3.20 -1.72 4.65
C THR A 6 4.22 -1.49 5.75
N ASP A 7 3.72 -1.29 6.96
CA ASP A 7 4.52 -1.29 8.19
C ASP A 7 4.32 -2.56 9.02
N PHE A 8 3.83 -3.63 8.38
CA PHE A 8 3.49 -4.88 9.09
C PHE A 8 4.71 -5.69 9.53
N GLY A 9 5.87 -5.45 8.93
CA GLY A 9 7.05 -6.25 9.19
C GLY A 9 6.88 -7.69 8.72
N ASN A 10 7.61 -8.59 9.32
CA ASN A 10 7.52 -10.02 9.03
C ASN A 10 6.41 -10.65 9.88
N SER A 11 5.17 -10.35 9.54
CA SER A 11 4.01 -10.81 10.30
C SER A 11 3.02 -11.57 9.41
N HIS A 12 2.13 -12.31 10.07
CA HIS A 12 1.07 -13.04 9.36
C HIS A 12 0.03 -12.14 8.70
N TYR A 13 0.00 -10.85 9.05
CA TYR A 13 -0.90 -9.89 8.39
C TYR A 13 -0.61 -9.74 6.91
N VAL A 14 0.65 -9.88 6.51
CA VAL A 14 1.02 -9.87 5.09
C VAL A 14 0.37 -11.03 4.36
N ALA A 15 0.40 -12.22 4.94
CA ALA A 15 -0.23 -13.39 4.34
C ALA A 15 -1.76 -13.23 4.25
N GLN A 16 -2.39 -12.64 5.27
CA GLN A 16 -3.82 -12.37 5.24
C GLN A 16 -4.18 -11.38 4.14
N MET A 17 -3.38 -10.35 3.95
CA MET A 17 -3.58 -9.36 2.89
C MET A 17 -3.48 -10.03 1.52
N LYS A 18 -2.45 -10.84 1.29
CA LYS A 18 -2.27 -11.54 0.02
C LYS A 18 -3.41 -12.52 -0.25
N ALA A 19 -3.84 -13.25 0.77
CA ALA A 19 -4.95 -14.17 0.65
C ALA A 19 -6.25 -13.44 0.25
N SER A 20 -6.51 -12.28 0.84
CA SER A 20 -7.69 -11.48 0.49
C SER A 20 -7.66 -11.05 -0.99
N ILE A 21 -6.50 -10.65 -1.49
CA ILE A 21 -6.33 -10.26 -2.89
C ILE A 21 -6.56 -11.48 -3.80
N LEU A 22 -5.92 -12.61 -3.49
CA LEU A 22 -5.99 -13.80 -4.33
C LEU A 22 -7.34 -14.50 -4.30
N ASN A 23 -8.11 -14.33 -3.22
CA ASN A 23 -9.48 -14.83 -3.14
C ASN A 23 -10.41 -14.11 -4.13
N ILE A 24 -10.15 -12.84 -4.39
CA ILE A 24 -10.94 -12.04 -5.34
C ILE A 24 -10.40 -12.24 -6.76
N ASN A 25 -9.09 -12.24 -6.94
CA ASN A 25 -8.44 -12.43 -8.24
C ASN A 25 -7.29 -13.43 -8.12
N PRO A 26 -7.58 -14.74 -8.33
CA PRO A 26 -6.55 -15.78 -8.18
C PRO A 26 -5.37 -15.63 -9.13
N GLU A 27 -5.51 -14.86 -10.20
CA GLU A 27 -4.45 -14.66 -11.18
C GLU A 27 -3.65 -13.39 -10.92
N ALA A 28 -3.93 -12.69 -9.83
CA ALA A 28 -3.20 -11.46 -9.50
C ALA A 28 -1.72 -11.76 -9.28
N LYS A 29 -0.88 -10.90 -9.86
CA LYS A 29 0.55 -10.91 -9.60
C LYS A 29 0.83 -9.89 -8.53
N ILE A 30 1.42 -10.31 -7.42
CA ILE A 30 1.68 -9.49 -6.25
C ILE A 30 3.19 -9.32 -6.11
N LEU A 31 3.63 -8.07 -5.99
CA LEU A 31 5.03 -7.73 -5.72
C LEU A 31 5.10 -6.95 -4.42
N ASP A 32 5.91 -7.43 -3.48
CA ASP A 32 6.19 -6.70 -2.25
C ASP A 32 7.24 -5.63 -2.52
N ILE A 33 6.88 -4.36 -2.30
CA ILE A 33 7.87 -3.29 -2.30
C ILE A 33 8.63 -3.36 -0.97
N THR A 34 7.91 -3.23 0.13
CA THR A 34 8.48 -3.40 1.46
C THR A 34 7.37 -3.55 2.49
N HIS A 35 7.65 -4.28 3.56
CA HIS A 35 6.83 -4.33 4.77
C HIS A 35 7.60 -3.81 5.97
N GLU A 36 8.75 -3.18 5.72
CA GLU A 36 9.69 -2.72 6.75
C GLU A 36 9.60 -1.21 7.01
N ILE A 37 8.52 -0.56 6.59
CA ILE A 37 8.27 0.81 6.99
C ILE A 37 8.17 0.82 8.53
N PRO A 38 8.87 1.73 9.22
CA PRO A 38 8.74 1.81 10.67
C PRO A 38 7.28 1.97 11.08
N PRO A 39 6.81 1.28 12.12
CA PRO A 39 5.40 1.29 12.48
C PRO A 39 4.85 2.71 12.58
N HIS A 40 3.74 2.95 11.90
CA HIS A 40 3.01 4.21 11.90
C HIS A 40 3.76 5.40 11.28
N ASP A 41 4.90 5.16 10.63
CA ASP A 41 5.70 6.23 10.04
C ASP A 41 5.23 6.55 8.63
N VAL A 42 4.20 7.39 8.55
CA VAL A 42 3.58 7.80 7.29
C VAL A 42 4.59 8.54 6.39
N VAL A 43 5.48 9.32 6.96
CA VAL A 43 6.48 10.08 6.19
C VAL A 43 7.46 9.14 5.49
N SER A 44 7.98 8.14 6.21
CA SER A 44 8.86 7.14 5.60
C SER A 44 8.14 6.34 4.51
N GLY A 45 6.88 5.98 4.75
CA GLY A 45 6.06 5.30 3.75
C GLY A 45 5.91 6.15 2.48
N ALA A 46 5.58 7.41 2.62
CA ALA A 46 5.46 8.33 1.50
C ALA A 46 6.77 8.46 0.72
N TYR A 47 7.90 8.53 1.42
CA TYR A 47 9.21 8.60 0.78
C TYR A 47 9.49 7.36 -0.07
N VAL A 48 9.23 6.17 0.47
CA VAL A 48 9.44 4.93 -0.27
C VAL A 48 8.58 4.89 -1.52
N LEU A 49 7.31 5.26 -1.42
CA LEU A 49 6.40 5.28 -2.58
C LEU A 49 6.85 6.33 -3.60
N TYR A 50 7.17 7.52 -3.15
CA TYR A 50 7.57 8.61 -4.03
C TYR A 50 8.81 8.24 -4.85
N THR A 51 9.77 7.53 -4.25
CA THR A 51 11.02 7.14 -4.91
C THR A 51 10.90 5.86 -5.72
N THR A 52 9.90 5.02 -5.45
CA THR A 52 9.81 3.67 -6.01
C THR A 52 8.73 3.56 -7.10
N LEU A 53 7.56 4.16 -6.90
CA LEU A 53 6.44 4.01 -7.83
C LEU A 53 6.74 4.47 -9.25
N PRO A 54 7.62 5.48 -9.51
CA PRO A 54 7.94 5.85 -10.89
C PRO A 54 8.56 4.73 -11.73
N PHE A 55 9.09 3.68 -11.10
CA PHE A 55 9.62 2.52 -11.81
C PHE A 55 8.53 1.57 -12.30
N PHE A 56 7.29 1.75 -11.85
CA PHE A 56 6.16 0.89 -12.21
C PHE A 56 5.22 1.62 -13.16
N ARG A 57 4.60 0.88 -14.08
CA ARG A 57 3.63 1.41 -15.03
C ARG A 57 2.27 0.78 -14.83
N SER A 58 1.23 1.60 -14.76
CA SER A 58 -0.18 1.16 -14.81
C SER A 58 -0.50 0.03 -13.84
N ASN A 59 -0.07 0.14 -12.59
CA ASN A 59 -0.26 -0.87 -11.58
C ASN A 59 -1.19 -0.36 -10.48
N VAL A 60 -1.67 -1.29 -9.68
CA VAL A 60 -2.39 -1.01 -8.45
C VAL A 60 -1.39 -1.09 -7.29
N HIS A 61 -1.32 -0.04 -6.50
CA HIS A 61 -0.39 0.04 -5.37
C HIS A 61 -1.18 0.11 -4.07
N VAL A 62 -1.06 -0.93 -3.25
CA VAL A 62 -1.72 -0.99 -1.93
C VAL A 62 -0.72 -0.56 -0.88
N CYS A 63 -1.06 0.47 -0.11
CA CYS A 63 -0.19 1.09 0.86
C CYS A 63 -0.89 1.13 2.20
N VAL A 64 -0.38 0.41 3.19
CA VAL A 64 -0.97 0.35 4.52
C VAL A 64 0.08 0.70 5.56
N VAL A 65 0.21 2.01 5.81
CA VAL A 65 1.03 2.58 6.87
C VAL A 65 0.13 3.56 7.60
N ASP A 66 -0.49 3.14 8.70
CA ASP A 66 -1.53 3.91 9.34
C ASP A 66 -1.48 3.76 10.85
N PRO A 67 -1.23 4.85 11.60
CA PRO A 67 -1.28 4.83 13.05
C PRO A 67 -2.67 4.50 13.62
N GLY A 68 -3.72 4.64 12.79
CA GLY A 68 -5.08 4.36 13.19
C GLY A 68 -5.65 3.06 12.66
N VAL A 69 -4.82 2.07 12.32
CA VAL A 69 -5.29 0.76 11.84
C VAL A 69 -6.28 0.16 12.86
N GLY A 70 -7.44 -0.27 12.36
CA GLY A 70 -8.53 -0.75 13.20
C GLY A 70 -9.50 0.33 13.67
N GLY A 71 -9.21 1.62 13.39
CA GLY A 71 -10.13 2.71 13.65
C GLY A 71 -11.14 2.92 12.52
N LYS A 72 -11.89 4.03 12.61
CA LYS A 72 -12.96 4.35 11.67
C LYS A 72 -12.48 5.06 10.40
N ARG A 73 -11.31 4.73 9.91
CA ARG A 73 -10.79 5.36 8.71
C ARG A 73 -11.38 4.75 7.46
N LYS A 74 -11.60 5.58 6.46
CA LYS A 74 -12.06 5.12 5.17
C LYS A 74 -10.88 4.67 4.33
N GLY A 75 -11.09 3.66 3.49
CA GLY A 75 -10.18 3.35 2.41
C GLY A 75 -10.30 4.40 1.31
N VAL A 76 -9.19 4.71 0.65
CA VAL A 76 -9.14 5.70 -0.43
C VAL A 76 -8.51 5.06 -1.66
N VAL A 77 -9.05 5.36 -2.83
CA VAL A 77 -8.45 5.01 -4.12
C VAL A 77 -8.13 6.31 -4.85
N ILE A 78 -6.88 6.49 -5.23
CA ILE A 78 -6.41 7.65 -5.97
C ILE A 78 -5.95 7.20 -7.35
N ASP A 79 -6.50 7.81 -8.39
CA ASP A 79 -6.10 7.58 -9.78
C ASP A 79 -5.15 8.69 -10.21
N CYS A 80 -3.89 8.32 -10.43
CA CYS A 80 -2.84 9.25 -10.89
C CYS A 80 -2.04 8.65 -12.06
N GLY A 81 -2.71 7.83 -12.90
CA GLY A 81 -2.08 7.02 -13.95
C GLY A 81 -1.84 5.58 -13.50
N SER A 82 -1.66 5.36 -12.21
CA SER A 82 -1.76 4.09 -11.51
C SER A 82 -2.78 4.26 -10.39
N PHE A 83 -3.25 3.17 -9.79
CA PHE A 83 -4.20 3.25 -8.69
C PHE A 83 -3.46 3.10 -7.36
N LEU A 84 -3.61 4.09 -6.48
CA LEU A 84 -3.12 4.04 -5.11
C LEU A 84 -4.29 3.69 -4.20
N VAL A 85 -4.15 2.64 -3.41
CA VAL A 85 -5.19 2.16 -2.51
C VAL A 85 -4.64 2.09 -1.09
N GLY A 86 -5.34 2.67 -0.14
CA GLY A 86 -4.93 2.61 1.25
C GLY A 86 -5.83 3.42 2.16
N PRO A 87 -5.48 3.55 3.44
CA PRO A 87 -6.26 4.35 4.38
C PRO A 87 -6.12 5.85 4.09
N ASP A 88 -7.15 6.61 4.46
CA ASP A 88 -7.18 8.07 4.31
C ASP A 88 -6.43 8.71 5.48
N ASN A 89 -5.13 8.85 5.33
CA ASN A 89 -4.26 9.45 6.35
C ASN A 89 -3.25 10.47 5.78
N GLY A 90 -3.47 10.90 4.53
CA GLY A 90 -2.61 11.86 3.86
C GLY A 90 -1.40 11.26 3.14
N LEU A 91 -1.05 10.00 3.42
CA LEU A 91 0.11 9.32 2.81
C LEU A 91 0.09 9.39 1.29
N MET A 92 -1.04 9.01 0.69
CA MET A 92 -1.13 8.85 -0.76
C MET A 92 -1.44 10.16 -1.49
N VAL A 93 -1.91 11.17 -0.79
CA VAL A 93 -2.24 12.45 -1.41
C VAL A 93 -1.01 13.10 -1.99
N ASP A 94 0.10 13.14 -1.24
CA ASP A 94 1.35 13.72 -1.71
C ASP A 94 2.00 12.86 -2.79
N VAL A 95 1.91 11.55 -2.66
CA VAL A 95 2.45 10.61 -3.66
C VAL A 95 1.66 10.69 -4.97
N GLY A 96 0.34 10.87 -4.90
CA GLY A 96 -0.53 10.93 -6.06
C GLY A 96 -0.40 12.21 -6.89
N LYS A 97 0.28 13.21 -6.36
CA LYS A 97 0.57 14.41 -7.12
C LYS A 97 1.75 14.16 -8.04
#